data_46c8a64f27a15d54d204e9d7ac649f6c
#
_entry.id   46c8a64f27a15d54d204e9d7ac649f6c
#
_cell.length_a   1.000
_cell.length_b   1.000
_cell.length_c   1.000
_cell.angle_alpha   90.00
_cell.angle_beta   90.00
_cell.angle_gamma   90.00
#
_symmetry.space_group_name_H-M   'P 1'
#
loop_
_entity.id
_entity.type
_entity.pdbx_description
1 polymer ?
#
loop_
_entity_poly.entity_id
_entity_poly.type
_entity_poly.pdbx_seq_one_letter_code
_entity_poly.pdbx_strand_id
1 'polypeptide(L)'
;MKKALLKIFILNLFCFSLFAQVTTNDAGMTVPEDRIRTDKETFASDEFRRGVQAYYKGSFNEAIVQFERALSYMPNDNLILEWLGKTYYKSGLEGQALQYWQAASDNGFGGLLLQNKIEIVRERRVTGDSEDKLMRLSEAGAFSGEFNGELIFSGPVSVLPNPNGTMFIAAYNSNQIILMNQNGKIIDRISGPINGFDRPSDLIRLRDGNILVSETFGDRLALLDKKGKFIKYIGSKGRQLGELVGPLYITQDNFERIYVTDSGNRRIDVFDKEGNALFYFGAKQSNFDGLKMPTGIVFFDDSIFVADADKGCIYKFDTAGNYIETLVQNETFSKPESIKVWNGNLIICDSNKIISVNPYTGALFEYARTGNAPSRVTTAVPDVNQNIVVSDFTSNEVYIMSKTQELVGGFFVQVEQIDSSKFPNVTLEIKVENRHRQPVVGLQEENFYLTENKRPVNKVKFLGAASNNTFADITLIIDRSDTSNLYKNEIETAVKEIAASMNDSGTLRVISAGAMPVTEYIGKPIGVENFTLDTLKNPVTKNVAIDLALRLATNDLIKEEKKRSIILVSGGDTK
;
A
#
# COMPACT_ATOMS: atom_id res chain seq x y z
N MET A 1 1.82 -3.62 -36.39
CA MET A 1 1.05 -4.62 -35.62
C MET A 1 1.71 -5.99 -35.60
N LYS A 2 2.05 -6.64 -36.73
CA LYS A 2 2.77 -7.94 -36.73
C LYS A 2 4.16 -7.91 -36.06
N LYS A 3 4.90 -6.78 -36.11
CA LYS A 3 6.25 -6.66 -35.50
C LYS A 3 6.25 -6.54 -33.98
N ALA A 4 5.21 -5.99 -33.36
CA ALA A 4 5.12 -5.87 -31.90
C ALA A 4 4.71 -7.20 -31.24
N LEU A 5 3.75 -7.91 -31.85
CA LEU A 5 3.40 -9.28 -31.42
C LEU A 5 4.57 -10.25 -31.60
N LEU A 6 5.34 -10.11 -32.67
CA LEU A 6 6.53 -10.92 -32.91
C LEU A 6 7.64 -10.65 -31.89
N LYS A 7 7.82 -9.40 -31.44
CA LYS A 7 8.79 -9.04 -30.39
C LYS A 7 8.41 -9.61 -29.01
N ILE A 8 7.13 -9.57 -28.63
CA ILE A 8 6.65 -10.16 -27.37
C ILE A 8 6.74 -11.70 -27.43
N PHE A 9 6.44 -12.30 -28.57
CA PHE A 9 6.56 -13.73 -28.79
C PHE A 9 8.02 -14.21 -28.78
N ILE A 10 8.93 -13.43 -29.37
CA ILE A 10 10.38 -13.73 -29.36
C ILE A 10 10.97 -13.54 -27.95
N LEU A 11 10.51 -12.56 -27.17
CA LEU A 11 10.96 -12.35 -25.80
C LEU A 11 10.54 -13.50 -24.87
N ASN A 12 9.29 -13.98 -25.01
CA ASN A 12 8.84 -15.18 -24.28
C ASN A 12 9.56 -16.45 -24.75
N LEU A 13 9.91 -16.57 -26.02
CA LEU A 13 10.73 -17.70 -26.50
C LEU A 13 12.18 -17.62 -26.02
N PHE A 14 12.74 -16.40 -25.85
CA PHE A 14 14.10 -16.21 -25.34
C PHE A 14 14.20 -16.50 -23.82
N CYS A 15 13.17 -16.17 -23.05
CA CYS A 15 13.09 -16.60 -21.65
C CYS A 15 13.01 -18.14 -21.52
N PHE A 16 12.38 -18.82 -22.46
CA PHE A 16 12.31 -20.30 -22.45
C PHE A 16 13.67 -20.96 -22.68
N SER A 17 14.58 -20.34 -23.44
CA SER A 17 15.91 -20.87 -23.68
C SER A 17 16.92 -20.57 -22.56
N LEU A 18 16.66 -19.54 -21.73
CA LEU A 18 17.58 -19.18 -20.62
C LEU A 18 17.32 -19.98 -19.33
N PHE A 19 16.12 -20.46 -19.09
CA PHE A 19 15.82 -21.26 -17.89
C PHE A 19 16.25 -22.73 -17.99
N ALA A 20 16.69 -23.21 -19.16
CA ALA A 20 17.19 -24.57 -19.35
C ALA A 20 18.71 -24.72 -19.06
N GLN A 21 19.40 -23.66 -18.63
CA GLN A 21 20.83 -23.70 -18.41
C GLN A 21 21.25 -23.04 -17.10
N VAL A 22 20.97 -23.64 -15.95
CA VAL A 22 21.83 -23.46 -14.77
C VAL A 22 21.82 -24.75 -13.97
N THR A 23 22.67 -25.68 -14.35
CA THR A 23 23.34 -26.59 -13.42
C THR A 23 24.81 -26.30 -13.51
N THR A 24 25.34 -25.55 -12.55
CA THR A 24 26.76 -25.34 -12.38
C THR A 24 27.36 -26.59 -11.74
N ASN A 25 28.11 -27.35 -12.51
CA ASN A 25 29.17 -28.18 -11.97
C ASN A 25 30.50 -27.49 -12.24
N ASP A 26 31.30 -27.36 -11.19
CA ASP A 26 32.69 -26.90 -11.23
C ASP A 26 33.50 -27.74 -12.23
N ALA A 27 33.90 -27.14 -13.31
CA ALA A 27 35.13 -27.29 -14.04
C ALA A 27 35.00 -26.82 -15.48
N GLY A 28 35.75 -25.82 -15.87
CA GLY A 28 36.27 -25.57 -17.20
C GLY A 28 35.28 -25.55 -18.38
N MET A 29 35.36 -24.49 -19.18
CA MET A 29 34.57 -24.31 -20.41
C MET A 29 34.21 -25.64 -21.08
N THR A 30 32.96 -26.01 -20.99
CA THR A 30 32.35 -27.03 -21.87
C THR A 30 31.37 -26.33 -22.81
N VAL A 31 31.58 -26.58 -24.09
CA VAL A 31 30.66 -26.27 -25.19
C VAL A 31 29.27 -26.80 -24.81
N PRO A 32 28.15 -26.06 -25.03
CA PRO A 32 26.81 -26.56 -24.76
C PRO A 32 26.58 -27.84 -25.57
N GLU A 33 26.44 -28.98 -24.91
CA GLU A 33 25.86 -30.15 -25.55
C GLU A 33 24.42 -29.77 -25.95
N ASP A 34 24.12 -29.76 -27.23
CA ASP A 34 22.76 -29.73 -27.75
C ASP A 34 22.05 -30.98 -27.21
N ARG A 35 21.31 -30.80 -26.13
CA ARG A 35 20.50 -31.83 -25.53
C ARG A 35 19.43 -32.22 -26.55
N ILE A 36 19.59 -33.37 -27.16
CA ILE A 36 18.57 -33.96 -28.05
C ILE A 36 17.30 -34.10 -27.20
N ARG A 37 16.29 -33.28 -27.48
CA ARG A 37 14.98 -33.40 -26.82
C ARG A 37 14.41 -34.75 -27.11
N THR A 38 13.91 -35.41 -26.08
CA THR A 38 13.17 -36.68 -26.27
C THR A 38 11.88 -36.38 -27.04
N ASP A 39 11.35 -37.38 -27.75
CA ASP A 39 10.06 -37.22 -28.47
C ASP A 39 8.95 -36.74 -27.53
N LYS A 40 8.96 -37.21 -26.29
CA LYS A 40 8.00 -36.80 -25.26
C LYS A 40 8.11 -35.31 -24.89
N GLU A 41 9.33 -34.81 -24.71
CA GLU A 41 9.57 -33.37 -24.44
C GLU A 41 9.12 -32.50 -25.62
N THR A 42 9.31 -32.97 -26.84
CA THR A 42 8.87 -32.29 -28.04
C THR A 42 7.35 -32.20 -28.12
N PHE A 43 6.65 -33.33 -27.92
CA PHE A 43 5.19 -33.38 -27.88
C PHE A 43 4.61 -32.55 -26.75
N ALA A 44 5.18 -32.63 -25.54
CA ALA A 44 4.77 -31.80 -24.41
C ALA A 44 4.90 -30.29 -24.73
N SER A 45 6.02 -29.89 -25.32
CA SER A 45 6.28 -28.49 -25.70
C SER A 45 5.29 -27.96 -26.75
N ASP A 46 4.92 -28.81 -27.73
CA ASP A 46 3.95 -28.43 -28.76
C ASP A 46 2.54 -28.27 -28.20
N GLU A 47 2.08 -29.24 -27.39
CA GLU A 47 0.78 -29.14 -26.72
C GLU A 47 0.75 -27.94 -25.72
N PHE A 48 1.82 -27.75 -24.97
CA PHE A 48 1.94 -26.60 -24.07
C PHE A 48 1.81 -25.27 -24.80
N ARG A 49 2.50 -25.11 -25.94
CA ARG A 49 2.42 -23.90 -26.76
C ARG A 49 1.00 -23.66 -27.29
N ARG A 50 0.29 -24.72 -27.71
CA ARG A 50 -1.12 -24.63 -28.11
C ARG A 50 -2.00 -24.22 -26.94
N GLY A 51 -1.77 -24.78 -25.76
CA GLY A 51 -2.46 -24.40 -24.53
C GLY A 51 -2.30 -22.92 -24.20
N VAL A 52 -1.07 -22.39 -24.27
CA VAL A 52 -0.80 -20.95 -24.07
C VAL A 52 -1.53 -20.09 -25.11
N GLN A 53 -1.55 -20.50 -26.37
CA GLN A 53 -2.30 -19.79 -27.41
C GLN A 53 -3.81 -19.78 -27.16
N ALA A 54 -4.38 -20.90 -26.75
CA ALA A 54 -5.80 -21.01 -26.40
C ALA A 54 -6.13 -20.16 -25.17
N TYR A 55 -5.27 -20.17 -24.15
CA TYR A 55 -5.43 -19.33 -22.95
C TYR A 55 -5.52 -17.84 -23.30
N TYR A 56 -4.60 -17.33 -24.09
CA TYR A 56 -4.61 -15.90 -24.48
C TYR A 56 -5.75 -15.53 -25.43
N LYS A 57 -6.36 -16.52 -26.09
CA LYS A 57 -7.62 -16.34 -26.85
C LYS A 57 -8.85 -16.32 -25.95
N GLY A 58 -8.72 -16.64 -24.67
CA GLY A 58 -9.83 -16.81 -23.73
C GLY A 58 -10.58 -18.16 -23.85
N SER A 59 -10.06 -19.09 -24.65
CA SER A 59 -10.61 -20.45 -24.84
C SER A 59 -10.10 -21.36 -23.73
N PHE A 60 -10.50 -21.12 -22.47
CA PHE A 60 -9.91 -21.80 -21.32
C PHE A 60 -10.14 -23.33 -21.31
N ASN A 61 -11.30 -23.80 -21.77
CA ASN A 61 -11.56 -25.25 -21.88
C ASN A 61 -10.62 -25.93 -22.89
N GLU A 62 -10.35 -25.29 -24.03
CA GLU A 62 -9.37 -25.78 -25.01
C GLU A 62 -7.95 -25.75 -24.41
N ALA A 63 -7.59 -24.68 -23.71
CA ALA A 63 -6.30 -24.56 -23.06
C ALA A 63 -6.07 -25.67 -22.01
N ILE A 64 -7.09 -26.00 -21.20
CA ILE A 64 -7.04 -27.10 -20.25
C ILE A 64 -6.69 -28.42 -20.96
N VAL A 65 -7.42 -28.77 -22.01
CA VAL A 65 -7.19 -30.01 -22.77
C VAL A 65 -5.77 -30.09 -23.31
N GLN A 66 -5.24 -28.96 -23.85
CA GLN A 66 -3.87 -28.94 -24.38
C GLN A 66 -2.83 -29.08 -23.26
N PHE A 67 -3.02 -28.40 -22.13
CA PHE A 67 -2.10 -28.54 -21.00
C PHE A 67 -2.17 -29.91 -20.33
N GLU A 68 -3.34 -30.54 -20.25
CA GLU A 68 -3.47 -31.90 -19.74
C GLU A 68 -2.77 -32.92 -20.65
N ARG A 69 -2.84 -32.73 -21.98
CA ARG A 69 -2.06 -33.52 -22.93
C ARG A 69 -0.56 -33.31 -22.74
N ALA A 70 -0.13 -32.05 -22.59
CA ALA A 70 1.27 -31.76 -22.30
C ALA A 70 1.73 -32.43 -21.00
N LEU A 71 0.90 -32.41 -19.96
CA LEU A 71 1.18 -33.04 -18.68
C LEU A 71 1.22 -34.58 -18.81
N SER A 72 0.43 -35.17 -19.71
CA SER A 72 0.48 -36.63 -19.95
C SER A 72 1.83 -37.11 -20.50
N TYR A 73 2.53 -36.27 -21.25
CA TYR A 73 3.89 -36.55 -21.72
C TYR A 73 4.95 -36.22 -20.66
N MET A 74 4.72 -35.19 -19.82
CA MET A 74 5.63 -34.73 -18.76
C MET A 74 4.88 -34.58 -17.42
N PRO A 75 4.57 -35.69 -16.72
CA PRO A 75 3.62 -35.71 -15.59
C PRO A 75 3.98 -34.85 -14.40
N ASN A 76 5.26 -34.47 -14.22
CA ASN A 76 5.74 -33.69 -13.08
C ASN A 76 6.34 -32.33 -13.52
N ASP A 77 6.01 -31.88 -14.72
CA ASP A 77 6.50 -30.58 -15.18
C ASP A 77 5.78 -29.46 -14.45
N ASN A 78 6.52 -28.74 -13.60
CA ASN A 78 5.99 -27.71 -12.73
C ASN A 78 5.43 -26.51 -13.49
N LEU A 79 5.96 -26.19 -14.66
CA LEU A 79 5.45 -25.09 -15.48
C LEU A 79 4.08 -25.44 -16.04
N ILE A 80 3.90 -26.70 -16.51
CA ILE A 80 2.61 -27.18 -17.00
C ILE A 80 1.60 -27.20 -15.85
N LEU A 81 1.99 -27.66 -14.66
CA LEU A 81 1.14 -27.66 -13.47
C LEU A 81 0.69 -26.23 -13.10
N GLU A 82 1.60 -25.26 -13.11
CA GLU A 82 1.24 -23.86 -12.83
C GLU A 82 0.24 -23.31 -13.87
N TRP A 83 0.47 -23.57 -15.16
CA TRP A 83 -0.42 -23.09 -16.22
C TRP A 83 -1.78 -23.79 -16.19
N LEU A 84 -1.85 -25.05 -15.84
CA LEU A 84 -3.12 -25.73 -15.57
C LEU A 84 -3.87 -25.05 -14.42
N GLY A 85 -3.20 -24.87 -13.30
CA GLY A 85 -3.80 -24.14 -12.16
C GLY A 85 -4.32 -22.76 -12.57
N LYS A 86 -3.52 -21.99 -13.31
CA LYS A 86 -3.91 -20.68 -13.82
C LYS A 86 -5.12 -20.74 -14.75
N THR A 87 -5.20 -21.76 -15.59
CA THR A 87 -6.28 -21.92 -16.58
C THR A 87 -7.57 -22.37 -15.89
N TYR A 88 -7.50 -23.32 -14.97
CA TYR A 88 -8.63 -23.74 -14.14
C TYR A 88 -9.18 -22.61 -13.29
N TYR A 89 -8.29 -21.77 -12.72
CA TYR A 89 -8.71 -20.59 -11.98
C TYR A 89 -9.49 -19.60 -12.85
N LYS A 90 -9.01 -19.36 -14.08
CA LYS A 90 -9.69 -18.48 -15.06
C LYS A 90 -11.01 -19.04 -15.56
N SER A 91 -11.17 -20.36 -15.59
CA SER A 91 -12.44 -21.03 -15.92
C SER A 91 -13.43 -21.11 -14.74
N GLY A 92 -13.04 -20.60 -13.54
CA GLY A 92 -13.87 -20.66 -12.33
C GLY A 92 -13.78 -21.95 -11.53
N LEU A 93 -12.94 -22.89 -11.93
CA LEU A 93 -12.77 -24.20 -11.27
C LEU A 93 -11.63 -24.15 -10.23
N GLU A 94 -11.87 -23.38 -9.15
CA GLU A 94 -10.85 -23.07 -8.13
C GLU A 94 -10.31 -24.32 -7.40
N GLY A 95 -11.13 -25.37 -7.27
CA GLY A 95 -10.70 -26.62 -6.64
C GLY A 95 -9.57 -27.30 -7.39
N GLN A 96 -9.71 -27.43 -8.71
CA GLN A 96 -8.71 -27.98 -9.60
C GLN A 96 -7.48 -27.07 -9.66
N ALA A 97 -7.69 -25.74 -9.71
CA ALA A 97 -6.60 -24.77 -9.68
C ALA A 97 -5.71 -24.98 -8.47
N LEU A 98 -6.30 -25.11 -7.27
CA LEU A 98 -5.57 -25.38 -6.03
C LEU A 98 -4.77 -26.68 -6.06
N GLN A 99 -5.34 -27.77 -6.63
CA GLN A 99 -4.65 -29.05 -6.72
C GLN A 99 -3.37 -28.95 -7.56
N TYR A 100 -3.45 -28.35 -8.74
CA TYR A 100 -2.29 -28.20 -9.62
C TYR A 100 -1.25 -27.21 -9.08
N TRP A 101 -1.68 -26.10 -8.52
CA TRP A 101 -0.77 -25.13 -7.89
C TRP A 101 -0.08 -25.71 -6.66
N GLN A 102 -0.81 -26.49 -5.85
CA GLN A 102 -0.22 -27.17 -4.70
C GLN A 102 0.84 -28.17 -5.14
N ALA A 103 0.56 -28.98 -6.17
CA ALA A 103 1.53 -29.93 -6.72
C ALA A 103 2.80 -29.22 -7.21
N ALA A 104 2.68 -28.09 -7.91
CA ALA A 104 3.83 -27.30 -8.33
C ALA A 104 4.60 -26.72 -7.14
N SER A 105 3.90 -26.20 -6.13
CA SER A 105 4.50 -25.64 -4.91
C SER A 105 5.21 -26.68 -4.06
N ASP A 106 4.64 -27.88 -3.93
CA ASP A 106 5.23 -29.01 -3.20
C ASP A 106 6.54 -29.48 -3.85
N ASN A 107 6.66 -29.29 -5.17
CA ASN A 107 7.90 -29.53 -5.92
C ASN A 107 8.90 -28.34 -5.82
N GLY A 108 8.62 -27.32 -5.00
CA GLY A 108 9.48 -26.14 -4.83
C GLY A 108 9.40 -25.11 -5.95
N PHE A 109 8.39 -25.18 -6.82
CA PHE A 109 8.21 -24.26 -7.94
C PHE A 109 7.33 -23.06 -7.59
N GLY A 110 7.58 -21.93 -8.26
CA GLY A 110 6.72 -20.74 -8.21
C GLY A 110 6.91 -19.84 -7.00
N GLY A 111 7.69 -20.25 -6.02
CA GLY A 111 8.05 -19.45 -4.86
C GLY A 111 6.86 -18.81 -4.15
N LEU A 112 7.08 -17.64 -3.57
CA LEU A 112 6.07 -16.92 -2.80
C LEU A 112 4.83 -16.51 -3.62
N LEU A 113 5.01 -16.14 -4.89
CA LEU A 113 3.88 -15.74 -5.73
C LEU A 113 2.85 -16.85 -5.91
N LEU A 114 3.32 -18.09 -6.06
CA LEU A 114 2.44 -19.24 -6.17
C LEU A 114 1.80 -19.57 -4.81
N GLN A 115 2.57 -19.50 -3.72
CA GLN A 115 2.06 -19.71 -2.36
C GLN A 115 0.97 -18.69 -2.01
N ASN A 116 1.19 -17.40 -2.29
CA ASN A 116 0.19 -16.35 -2.09
C ASN A 116 -1.10 -16.62 -2.89
N LYS A 117 -0.98 -17.05 -4.16
CA LYS A 117 -2.16 -17.42 -4.96
C LYS A 117 -2.94 -18.57 -4.32
N ILE A 118 -2.25 -19.60 -3.83
CA ILE A 118 -2.85 -20.74 -3.14
C ILE A 118 -3.57 -20.29 -1.87
N GLU A 119 -2.93 -19.48 -1.05
CA GLU A 119 -3.53 -18.97 0.19
C GLU A 119 -4.76 -18.11 -0.09
N ILE A 120 -4.67 -17.17 -1.04
CA ILE A 120 -5.80 -16.32 -1.45
C ILE A 120 -7.02 -17.15 -1.85
N VAL A 121 -6.84 -18.19 -2.67
CA VAL A 121 -7.96 -19.01 -3.13
C VAL A 121 -8.47 -19.93 -2.01
N ARG A 122 -7.60 -20.44 -1.15
CA ARG A 122 -8.01 -21.22 0.03
C ARG A 122 -8.84 -20.39 1.00
N GLU A 123 -8.40 -19.19 1.35
CA GLU A 123 -9.12 -18.33 2.28
C GLU A 123 -10.46 -17.87 1.75
N ARG A 124 -10.58 -17.65 0.43
CA ARG A 124 -11.88 -17.38 -0.19
C ARG A 124 -12.90 -18.51 0.04
N ARG A 125 -12.44 -19.74 0.14
CA ARG A 125 -13.31 -20.95 0.24
C ARG A 125 -13.62 -21.33 1.69
N VAL A 126 -12.84 -20.86 2.66
CA VAL A 126 -13.08 -21.13 4.07
C VAL A 126 -14.04 -20.09 4.62
N THR A 127 -15.29 -20.52 4.86
CA THR A 127 -16.28 -19.75 5.60
C THR A 127 -16.10 -20.06 7.09
N GLY A 128 -15.47 -19.18 7.82
CA GLY A 128 -15.25 -19.32 9.26
C GLY A 128 -13.86 -18.85 9.66
N ASP A 129 -13.76 -17.57 9.94
CA ASP A 129 -12.48 -16.93 10.21
C ASP A 129 -12.17 -16.92 11.69
N SER A 130 -10.97 -17.37 12.06
CA SER A 130 -10.34 -16.90 13.29
C SER A 130 -9.89 -15.44 13.06
N GLU A 131 -10.06 -14.56 14.05
CA GLU A 131 -9.61 -13.15 13.98
C GLU A 131 -8.14 -13.03 13.53
N ASP A 132 -7.30 -14.02 13.86
CA ASP A 132 -5.88 -14.06 13.47
C ASP A 132 -5.64 -14.11 11.95
N LYS A 133 -6.55 -14.76 11.18
CA LYS A 133 -6.45 -14.81 9.71
C LYS A 133 -6.85 -13.49 9.06
N LEU A 134 -7.78 -12.75 9.69
CA LEU A 134 -8.24 -11.44 9.22
C LEU A 134 -7.13 -10.39 9.29
N MET A 135 -6.15 -10.59 10.14
CA MET A 135 -5.05 -9.65 10.38
C MET A 135 -3.84 -9.89 9.48
N ARG A 136 -3.75 -11.04 8.80
CA ARG A 136 -2.59 -11.35 7.96
C ARG A 136 -2.59 -10.53 6.67
N LEU A 137 -1.39 -10.11 6.29
CA LEU A 137 -1.12 -9.36 5.07
C LEU A 137 -0.45 -10.28 4.06
N SER A 138 -0.79 -10.08 2.79
CA SER A 138 -0.18 -10.74 1.65
C SER A 138 0.32 -9.72 0.65
N GLU A 139 1.32 -10.10 -0.13
CA GLU A 139 1.89 -9.23 -1.16
C GLU A 139 0.85 -8.91 -2.24
N ALA A 140 0.56 -7.62 -2.40
CA ALA A 140 -0.35 -7.08 -3.42
C ALA A 140 0.41 -6.65 -4.69
N GLY A 141 1.67 -6.26 -4.55
CA GLY A 141 2.54 -5.87 -5.63
C GLY A 141 3.97 -5.68 -5.16
N ALA A 142 4.92 -5.81 -6.08
CA ALA A 142 6.33 -5.59 -5.85
C ALA A 142 6.92 -4.69 -6.93
N PHE A 143 7.83 -3.82 -6.53
CA PHE A 143 8.61 -2.96 -7.40
C PHE A 143 10.06 -3.38 -7.28
N SER A 144 10.61 -3.92 -8.37
CA SER A 144 12.02 -4.28 -8.45
C SER A 144 12.90 -3.03 -8.59
N GLY A 145 14.05 -3.06 -7.96
CA GLY A 145 15.08 -2.03 -8.16
C GLY A 145 15.74 -2.07 -9.54
N GLU A 146 15.39 -3.06 -10.37
CA GLU A 146 15.83 -3.17 -11.76
C GLU A 146 14.63 -3.50 -12.66
N PHE A 147 14.51 -2.79 -13.77
CA PHE A 147 13.45 -3.01 -14.74
C PHE A 147 14.02 -2.89 -16.16
N ASN A 148 13.80 -3.90 -16.99
CA ASN A 148 14.31 -3.98 -18.37
C ASN A 148 15.84 -3.76 -18.51
N GLY A 149 16.62 -4.14 -17.50
CA GLY A 149 18.06 -3.94 -17.47
C GLY A 149 18.50 -2.52 -17.07
N GLU A 150 17.55 -1.64 -16.71
CA GLU A 150 17.84 -0.32 -16.15
C GLU A 150 17.72 -0.34 -14.62
N LEU A 151 18.72 0.23 -13.95
CA LEU A 151 18.70 0.38 -12.51
C LEU A 151 17.75 1.50 -12.10
N ILE A 152 16.68 1.14 -11.38
CA ILE A 152 15.71 2.07 -10.82
C ILE A 152 16.19 2.60 -9.47
N PHE A 153 16.54 1.70 -8.57
CA PHE A 153 17.15 1.96 -7.27
C PHE A 153 17.99 0.74 -6.83
N SER A 154 18.90 0.94 -5.89
CA SER A 154 19.68 -0.17 -5.33
C SER A 154 19.74 -0.10 -3.82
N GLY A 155 19.41 -1.21 -3.17
CA GLY A 155 19.39 -1.37 -1.73
C GLY A 155 18.36 -0.45 -1.07
N PRO A 156 17.03 -0.67 -1.29
CA PRO A 156 16.00 0.08 -0.60
C PRO A 156 16.02 -0.26 0.89
N VAL A 157 16.14 0.75 1.75
CA VAL A 157 16.26 0.58 3.20
C VAL A 157 15.13 1.22 3.98
N SER A 158 14.52 2.27 3.45
CA SER A 158 13.39 2.93 4.09
C SER A 158 12.42 3.48 3.05
N VAL A 159 11.14 3.50 3.41
CA VAL A 159 10.07 4.02 2.59
C VAL A 159 9.22 5.01 3.39
N LEU A 160 8.75 6.06 2.73
CA LEU A 160 7.87 7.07 3.31
C LEU A 160 6.69 7.33 2.37
N PRO A 161 5.55 6.67 2.58
CA PRO A 161 4.32 6.92 1.81
C PRO A 161 3.79 8.34 2.03
N ASN A 162 3.31 8.94 0.96
CA ASN A 162 2.68 10.26 0.97
C ASN A 162 1.14 10.13 0.88
N PRO A 163 0.38 11.12 1.40
CA PRO A 163 -1.09 11.11 1.32
C PRO A 163 -1.67 11.07 -0.10
N ASN A 164 -0.91 11.51 -1.10
CA ASN A 164 -1.31 11.49 -2.52
C ASN A 164 -1.00 10.16 -3.23
N GLY A 165 -0.60 9.11 -2.49
CA GLY A 165 -0.29 7.79 -3.04
C GLY A 165 1.10 7.65 -3.65
N THR A 166 1.93 8.70 -3.64
CA THR A 166 3.34 8.57 -3.98
C THR A 166 4.14 8.09 -2.76
N MET A 167 5.37 7.64 -2.97
CA MET A 167 6.26 7.24 -1.87
C MET A 167 7.69 7.69 -2.14
N PHE A 168 8.40 8.09 -1.08
CA PHE A 168 9.83 8.23 -1.13
C PHE A 168 10.50 6.90 -0.73
N ILE A 169 11.55 6.53 -1.43
CA ILE A 169 12.36 5.32 -1.18
C ILE A 169 13.79 5.76 -0.96
N ALA A 170 14.36 5.47 0.21
CA ALA A 170 15.78 5.64 0.47
C ALA A 170 16.55 4.48 -0.18
N ALA A 171 17.30 4.78 -1.22
CA ALA A 171 18.11 3.84 -1.97
C ALA A 171 19.57 3.92 -1.50
N TYR A 172 19.88 3.13 -0.47
CA TYR A 172 21.15 3.13 0.25
C TYR A 172 22.37 2.98 -0.66
N ASN A 173 22.35 1.99 -1.57
CA ASN A 173 23.47 1.73 -2.47
C ASN A 173 23.59 2.76 -3.61
N SER A 174 22.48 3.38 -4.00
CA SER A 174 22.44 4.40 -5.05
C SER A 174 22.72 5.81 -4.52
N ASN A 175 22.80 6.02 -3.20
CA ASN A 175 22.96 7.33 -2.57
C ASN A 175 21.89 8.35 -3.01
N GLN A 176 20.66 7.90 -3.19
CA GLN A 176 19.54 8.71 -3.69
C GLN A 176 18.27 8.44 -2.89
N ILE A 177 17.35 9.38 -2.95
CA ILE A 177 15.96 9.16 -2.59
C ILE A 177 15.12 9.21 -3.86
N ILE A 178 14.34 8.17 -4.10
CA ILE A 178 13.48 8.05 -5.27
C ILE A 178 12.06 8.43 -4.87
N LEU A 179 11.44 9.34 -5.60
CA LEU A 179 10.00 9.59 -5.52
C LEU A 179 9.30 8.76 -6.59
N MET A 180 8.46 7.82 -6.15
CA MET A 180 7.77 6.86 -7.01
C MET A 180 6.26 6.93 -6.77
N ASN A 181 5.46 6.65 -7.80
CA ASN A 181 4.02 6.45 -7.64
C ASN A 181 3.67 4.99 -7.31
N GLN A 182 2.39 4.72 -7.04
CA GLN A 182 1.88 3.38 -6.71
C GLN A 182 2.04 2.34 -7.83
N ASN A 183 2.33 2.77 -9.05
CA ASN A 183 2.51 1.90 -10.21
C ASN A 183 3.98 1.66 -10.56
N GLY A 184 4.89 2.06 -9.66
CA GLY A 184 6.32 1.87 -9.87
C GLY A 184 6.97 2.90 -10.82
N LYS A 185 6.23 3.93 -11.27
CA LYS A 185 6.80 4.99 -12.11
C LYS A 185 7.58 5.99 -11.28
N ILE A 186 8.83 6.21 -11.64
CA ILE A 186 9.65 7.26 -11.03
C ILE A 186 9.10 8.63 -11.43
N ILE A 187 8.84 9.46 -10.41
CA ILE A 187 8.43 10.86 -10.57
C ILE A 187 9.66 11.75 -10.51
N ASP A 188 10.56 11.49 -9.55
CA ASP A 188 11.75 12.31 -9.32
C ASP A 188 12.87 11.49 -8.68
N ARG A 189 14.11 11.96 -8.83
CA ARG A 189 15.32 11.43 -8.19
C ARG A 189 15.98 12.53 -7.40
N ILE A 190 15.84 12.46 -6.09
CA ILE A 190 16.36 13.44 -5.15
C ILE A 190 17.80 13.06 -4.82
N SER A 191 18.73 13.83 -5.33
CA SER A 191 20.18 13.61 -5.11
C SER A 191 20.68 14.25 -3.82
N GLY A 192 19.84 15.01 -3.10
CA GLY A 192 20.18 15.66 -1.84
C GLY A 192 21.05 16.91 -2.01
N PRO A 193 21.99 17.14 -1.09
CA PRO A 193 22.92 18.27 -1.17
C PRO A 193 23.88 18.15 -2.37
N ILE A 194 24.66 19.20 -2.63
CA ILE A 194 25.57 19.28 -3.80
C ILE A 194 26.48 18.04 -3.94
N ASN A 195 26.92 17.47 -2.82
CA ASN A 195 27.77 16.26 -2.82
C ASN A 195 26.98 14.94 -2.79
N GLY A 196 25.66 14.99 -2.93
CA GLY A 196 24.79 13.82 -2.78
C GLY A 196 24.57 13.39 -1.34
N PHE A 197 23.72 12.37 -1.15
CA PHE A 197 23.60 11.65 0.12
C PHE A 197 24.78 10.67 0.28
N ASP A 198 25.07 10.31 1.52
CA ASP A 198 26.07 9.29 1.84
C ASP A 198 25.43 8.13 2.62
N ARG A 199 24.94 7.14 1.87
CA ARG A 199 24.21 5.97 2.40
C ARG A 199 22.98 6.36 3.23
N PRO A 200 21.92 6.92 2.61
CA PRO A 200 20.70 7.25 3.30
C PRO A 200 20.05 5.98 3.86
N SER A 201 19.71 5.96 5.15
CA SER A 201 19.25 4.76 5.87
C SER A 201 17.80 4.82 6.31
N ASP A 202 17.35 5.94 6.85
CA ASP A 202 15.95 6.15 7.21
C ASP A 202 15.47 7.51 6.75
N LEU A 203 14.17 7.63 6.53
CA LEU A 203 13.54 8.90 6.23
C LEU A 203 12.19 8.99 6.94
N ILE A 204 11.98 10.11 7.62
CA ILE A 204 10.73 10.40 8.31
C ILE A 204 10.20 11.77 7.89
N ARG A 205 8.89 11.93 7.98
CA ARG A 205 8.25 13.23 7.87
C ARG A 205 8.11 13.85 9.25
N LEU A 206 8.70 15.00 9.43
CA LEU A 206 8.56 15.79 10.64
C LEU A 206 7.16 16.43 10.73
N ARG A 207 6.78 16.86 11.93
CA ARG A 207 5.46 17.49 12.17
C ARG A 207 5.24 18.79 11.39
N ASP A 208 6.29 19.53 11.09
CA ASP A 208 6.25 20.70 10.21
C ASP A 208 6.10 20.35 8.72
N GLY A 209 6.15 19.04 8.39
CA GLY A 209 6.03 18.49 7.05
C GLY A 209 7.34 18.37 6.28
N ASN A 210 8.48 18.82 6.83
CA ASN A 210 9.79 18.58 6.27
C ASN A 210 10.18 17.11 6.37
N ILE A 211 11.21 16.69 5.62
CA ILE A 211 11.70 15.31 5.60
C ILE A 211 13.08 15.29 6.25
N LEU A 212 13.28 14.42 7.21
CA LEU A 212 14.58 14.19 7.83
C LEU A 212 15.11 12.82 7.40
N VAL A 213 16.37 12.80 6.98
CA VAL A 213 17.07 11.62 6.44
C VAL A 213 18.31 11.36 7.28
N SER A 214 18.53 10.12 7.70
CA SER A 214 19.81 9.70 8.29
C SER A 214 20.78 9.26 7.20
N GLU A 215 22.03 9.70 7.30
CA GLU A 215 23.12 9.30 6.42
C GLU A 215 24.15 8.48 7.20
N THR A 216 24.08 7.15 7.07
CA THR A 216 24.89 6.24 7.91
C THR A 216 26.40 6.44 7.70
N PHE A 217 26.86 6.58 6.48
CA PHE A 217 28.28 6.83 6.18
C PHE A 217 28.65 8.31 6.27
N GLY A 218 27.67 9.18 6.11
CA GLY A 218 27.83 10.62 6.30
C GLY A 218 27.94 11.03 7.76
N ASP A 219 27.65 10.12 8.71
CA ASP A 219 27.68 10.38 10.16
C ASP A 219 26.88 11.65 10.56
N ARG A 220 25.71 11.84 9.93
CA ARG A 220 24.88 13.05 10.09
C ARG A 220 23.43 12.79 9.66
N LEU A 221 22.58 13.80 9.88
CA LEU A 221 21.24 13.84 9.33
C LEU A 221 21.14 14.96 8.28
N ALA A 222 20.33 14.75 7.24
CA ALA A 222 20.02 15.74 6.23
C ALA A 222 18.55 16.18 6.34
N LEU A 223 18.30 17.45 6.56
CA LEU A 223 16.96 18.04 6.58
C LEU A 223 16.60 18.52 5.17
N LEU A 224 15.46 18.07 4.67
CA LEU A 224 14.89 18.43 3.38
C LEU A 224 13.56 19.15 3.59
N ASP A 225 13.18 20.00 2.67
CA ASP A 225 11.82 20.57 2.64
C ASP A 225 10.77 19.50 2.24
N LYS A 226 9.50 19.88 2.26
CA LYS A 226 8.35 19.02 1.92
C LYS A 226 8.43 18.40 0.53
N LYS A 227 9.23 19.00 -0.38
CA LYS A 227 9.43 18.56 -1.76
C LYS A 227 10.73 17.78 -1.97
N GLY A 228 11.54 17.62 -0.92
CA GLY A 228 12.81 16.92 -0.97
C GLY A 228 14.03 17.81 -1.27
N LYS A 229 13.89 19.14 -1.30
CA LYS A 229 15.03 20.04 -1.47
C LYS A 229 15.82 20.16 -0.16
N PHE A 230 17.14 20.02 -0.25
CA PHE A 230 18.04 20.12 0.89
C PHE A 230 17.98 21.51 1.57
N ILE A 231 17.91 21.50 2.90
CA ILE A 231 17.92 22.70 3.75
C ILE A 231 19.25 22.79 4.50
N LYS A 232 19.57 21.81 5.34
CA LYS A 232 20.78 21.80 6.18
C LYS A 232 21.12 20.39 6.67
N TYR A 233 22.33 20.26 7.22
CA TYR A 233 22.71 19.09 8.00
C TYR A 233 22.46 19.30 9.50
N ILE A 234 22.27 18.20 10.24
CA ILE A 234 22.18 18.11 11.69
C ILE A 234 23.17 17.01 12.14
N GLY A 235 23.97 17.32 13.15
CA GLY A 235 25.03 16.45 13.62
C GLY A 235 26.26 16.45 12.74
N SER A 236 27.31 15.81 13.20
CA SER A 236 28.59 15.63 12.52
C SER A 236 29.29 14.38 13.07
N LYS A 237 30.31 13.92 12.39
CA LYS A 237 31.06 12.71 12.80
C LYS A 237 31.75 12.87 14.14
N GLY A 238 31.54 11.94 15.08
CA GLY A 238 32.28 11.87 16.33
C GLY A 238 31.53 11.21 17.48
N ARG A 239 31.97 11.45 18.72
CA ARG A 239 31.44 10.85 19.94
C ARG A 239 30.97 11.87 20.98
N GLN A 240 31.19 13.17 20.74
CA GLN A 240 30.73 14.22 21.62
C GLN A 240 29.21 14.39 21.53
N LEU A 241 28.67 15.30 22.32
CA LEU A 241 27.26 15.67 22.22
C LEU A 241 26.97 16.31 20.87
N GLY A 242 26.00 15.77 20.14
CA GLY A 242 25.64 16.22 18.80
C GLY A 242 26.48 15.63 17.67
N GLU A 243 27.47 14.79 18.00
CA GLU A 243 28.23 14.02 17.02
C GLU A 243 27.64 12.61 16.91
N LEU A 244 27.70 12.03 15.71
CA LEU A 244 27.11 10.74 15.37
C LEU A 244 28.15 9.81 14.73
N VAL A 245 27.93 8.51 14.88
CA VAL A 245 28.68 7.47 14.17
C VAL A 245 27.71 6.41 13.65
N GLY A 246 27.51 6.39 12.35
CA GLY A 246 26.58 5.44 11.71
C GLY A 246 25.13 5.57 12.19
N PRO A 247 24.50 6.76 12.11
CA PRO A 247 23.11 6.91 12.48
C PRO A 247 22.20 6.06 11.58
N LEU A 248 21.20 5.39 12.17
CA LEU A 248 20.30 4.50 11.44
C LEU A 248 18.87 5.07 11.40
N TYR A 249 18.05 4.79 12.40
CA TYR A 249 16.62 5.13 12.41
C TYR A 249 16.35 6.39 13.24
N ILE A 250 15.26 7.06 12.88
CA ILE A 250 14.88 8.36 13.45
C ILE A 250 13.42 8.30 13.89
N THR A 251 13.12 9.00 14.98
CA THR A 251 11.73 9.31 15.37
C THR A 251 11.62 10.73 15.94
N GLN A 252 10.40 11.25 16.00
CA GLN A 252 10.11 12.56 16.57
C GLN A 252 8.99 12.45 17.61
N ASP A 253 9.14 13.10 18.76
CA ASP A 253 8.12 13.12 19.80
C ASP A 253 7.09 14.24 19.64
N ASN A 254 6.17 14.36 20.61
CA ASN A 254 5.13 15.38 20.63
C ASN A 254 5.66 16.80 20.90
N PHE A 255 6.86 16.93 21.42
CA PHE A 255 7.56 18.19 21.67
C PHE A 255 8.53 18.56 20.54
N GLU A 256 8.41 17.86 19.39
CA GLU A 256 9.25 18.03 18.21
C GLU A 256 10.74 17.69 18.42
N ARG A 257 11.09 17.01 19.53
CA ARG A 257 12.45 16.49 19.74
C ARG A 257 12.70 15.31 18.80
N ILE A 258 13.90 15.27 18.25
CA ILE A 258 14.34 14.27 17.28
C ILE A 258 15.24 13.28 18.01
N TYR A 259 14.90 12.00 17.93
CA TYR A 259 15.65 10.89 18.51
C TYR A 259 16.27 10.07 17.39
N VAL A 260 17.56 9.76 17.50
CA VAL A 260 18.36 9.08 16.48
C VAL A 260 19.09 7.91 17.09
N THR A 261 18.98 6.73 16.50
CA THR A 261 19.83 5.60 16.85
C THR A 261 21.23 5.83 16.31
N ASP A 262 22.16 6.18 17.19
CA ASP A 262 23.58 6.32 16.92
C ASP A 262 24.28 4.98 17.18
N SER A 263 24.17 4.08 16.20
CA SER A 263 24.49 2.67 16.35
C SER A 263 25.97 2.44 16.63
N GLY A 264 26.85 3.21 16.01
CA GLY A 264 28.30 3.12 16.22
C GLY A 264 28.74 3.59 17.60
N ASN A 265 28.03 4.55 18.20
CA ASN A 265 28.28 4.98 19.57
C ASN A 265 27.43 4.21 20.60
N ARG A 266 26.54 3.31 20.17
CA ARG A 266 25.67 2.47 21.02
C ARG A 266 24.78 3.28 21.97
N ARG A 267 24.19 4.35 21.44
CA ARG A 267 23.36 5.28 22.19
C ARG A 267 22.23 5.84 21.33
N ILE A 268 21.34 6.59 21.96
CA ILE A 268 20.31 7.39 21.29
C ILE A 268 20.68 8.86 21.50
N ASP A 269 20.89 9.60 20.44
CA ASP A 269 21.11 11.05 20.47
C ASP A 269 19.79 11.78 20.31
N VAL A 270 19.63 12.88 21.05
CA VAL A 270 18.40 13.69 21.06
C VAL A 270 18.73 15.12 20.67
N PHE A 271 18.00 15.62 19.68
CA PHE A 271 18.11 16.99 19.18
C PHE A 271 16.78 17.72 19.36
N ASP A 272 16.84 19.05 19.43
CA ASP A 272 15.65 19.89 19.31
C ASP A 272 15.20 19.99 17.83
N LYS A 273 14.09 20.68 17.58
CA LYS A 273 13.56 20.86 16.23
C LYS A 273 14.46 21.72 15.33
N GLU A 274 15.29 22.55 15.92
CA GLU A 274 16.30 23.35 15.24
C GLU A 274 17.56 22.53 14.89
N GLY A 275 17.69 21.31 15.45
CA GLY A 275 18.84 20.42 15.25
C GLY A 275 19.99 20.66 16.22
N ASN A 276 19.76 21.39 17.33
CA ASN A 276 20.76 21.52 18.39
C ASN A 276 20.68 20.25 19.28
N ALA A 277 21.84 19.71 19.64
CA ALA A 277 21.92 18.54 20.49
C ALA A 277 21.52 18.86 21.92
N LEU A 278 20.63 18.05 22.50
CA LEU A 278 20.13 18.23 23.87
C LEU A 278 20.83 17.29 24.85
N PHE A 279 20.79 16.01 24.60
CA PHE A 279 21.39 14.96 25.42
C PHE A 279 21.48 13.64 24.64
N TYR A 280 22.07 12.63 25.23
CA TYR A 280 22.02 11.25 24.72
C TYR A 280 21.79 10.27 25.88
N PHE A 281 21.31 9.07 25.56
CA PHE A 281 21.05 8.01 26.54
C PHE A 281 21.31 6.61 25.96
N GLY A 282 21.13 5.57 26.78
CA GLY A 282 21.35 4.18 26.37
C GLY A 282 22.61 3.55 26.95
N ALA A 283 23.36 4.30 27.76
CA ALA A 283 24.49 3.75 28.50
C ALA A 283 24.05 2.78 29.61
N LYS A 284 24.96 1.91 30.07
CA LYS A 284 24.74 0.98 31.17
C LYS A 284 24.30 1.72 32.44
N GLN A 285 23.25 1.20 33.08
CA GLN A 285 22.73 1.65 34.39
C GLN A 285 22.63 0.45 35.34
N SER A 286 22.20 0.66 36.58
CA SER A 286 22.11 -0.41 37.60
C SER A 286 21.17 -1.57 37.19
N ASN A 287 20.11 -1.27 36.45
CA ASN A 287 19.07 -2.20 36.00
C ASN A 287 19.00 -2.35 34.46
N PHE A 288 20.01 -1.83 33.74
CA PHE A 288 20.08 -1.85 32.27
C PHE A 288 21.53 -2.01 31.80
N ASP A 289 21.81 -3.06 31.04
CA ASP A 289 23.18 -3.39 30.57
C ASP A 289 23.72 -2.46 29.46
N GLY A 290 22.95 -1.47 29.05
CA GLY A 290 23.26 -0.56 27.96
C GLY A 290 22.97 -1.16 26.59
N LEU A 291 22.71 -0.28 25.63
CA LEU A 291 22.51 -0.64 24.23
C LEU A 291 23.78 -1.28 23.64
N LYS A 292 23.63 -2.28 22.80
CA LYS A 292 24.72 -2.97 22.11
C LYS A 292 24.78 -2.66 20.61
N MET A 293 23.62 -2.79 19.95
CA MET A 293 23.45 -2.46 18.54
C MET A 293 22.04 -1.88 18.32
N PRO A 294 21.81 -0.63 18.75
CA PRO A 294 20.50 -0.01 18.54
C PRO A 294 20.21 0.16 17.07
N THR A 295 19.02 -0.27 16.65
CA THR A 295 18.51 -0.17 15.27
C THR A 295 17.23 0.63 15.25
N GLY A 296 16.06 0.00 15.13
CA GLY A 296 14.78 0.68 15.07
C GLY A 296 14.45 1.51 16.31
N ILE A 297 13.85 2.67 16.10
CA ILE A 297 13.37 3.55 17.16
C ILE A 297 12.02 4.13 16.80
N VAL A 298 11.13 4.24 17.77
CA VAL A 298 9.86 4.94 17.60
C VAL A 298 9.40 5.58 18.89
N PHE A 299 8.79 6.76 18.78
CA PHE A 299 8.02 7.40 19.84
C PHE A 299 6.57 6.96 19.76
N PHE A 300 6.02 6.47 20.84
CA PHE A 300 4.60 6.15 20.97
C PHE A 300 4.16 6.24 22.44
N ASP A 301 3.02 6.90 22.68
CA ASP A 301 2.39 7.02 23.99
C ASP A 301 3.40 7.41 25.11
N ASP A 302 4.02 8.60 24.92
CA ASP A 302 5.02 9.20 25.81
C ASP A 302 6.24 8.30 26.15
N SER A 303 6.48 7.29 25.34
CA SER A 303 7.60 6.37 25.48
C SER A 303 8.42 6.26 24.20
N ILE A 304 9.70 5.96 24.37
CA ILE A 304 10.63 5.65 23.28
C ILE A 304 10.90 4.14 23.29
N PHE A 305 10.60 3.49 22.17
CA PHE A 305 10.88 2.08 21.97
C PHE A 305 12.09 1.93 21.06
N VAL A 306 13.06 1.13 21.50
CA VAL A 306 14.33 0.91 20.79
C VAL A 306 14.56 -0.57 20.60
N ALA A 307 14.76 -0.99 19.35
CA ALA A 307 15.23 -2.33 19.02
C ALA A 307 16.76 -2.41 19.18
N ASP A 308 17.23 -3.51 19.71
CA ASP A 308 18.65 -3.84 19.77
C ASP A 308 18.90 -5.13 18.98
N ALA A 309 19.59 -5.02 17.85
CA ALA A 309 19.80 -6.13 16.93
C ALA A 309 20.81 -7.16 17.46
N ASP A 310 21.74 -6.76 18.36
CA ASP A 310 22.67 -7.70 19.01
C ASP A 310 21.95 -8.52 20.09
N LYS A 311 20.98 -7.92 20.77
CA LYS A 311 20.21 -8.58 21.83
C LYS A 311 18.94 -9.25 21.31
N GLY A 312 18.47 -8.91 20.11
CA GLY A 312 17.21 -9.42 19.55
C GLY A 312 16.00 -9.08 20.42
N CYS A 313 15.92 -7.85 20.93
CA CYS A 313 14.92 -7.40 21.90
C CYS A 313 14.40 -5.99 21.62
N ILE A 314 13.41 -5.55 22.40
CA ILE A 314 12.92 -4.18 22.39
C ILE A 314 12.96 -3.62 23.81
N TYR A 315 13.65 -2.50 23.96
CA TYR A 315 13.68 -1.72 25.18
C TYR A 315 12.70 -0.56 25.14
N LYS A 316 12.14 -0.23 26.32
CA LYS A 316 11.27 0.91 26.53
C LYS A 316 11.95 1.92 27.44
N PHE A 317 11.96 3.18 27.01
CA PHE A 317 12.48 4.32 27.76
C PHE A 317 11.41 5.40 27.88
N ASP A 318 11.54 6.27 28.86
CA ASP A 318 10.80 7.54 28.86
C ASP A 318 11.43 8.55 27.88
N THR A 319 10.78 9.67 27.69
CA THR A 319 11.26 10.74 26.80
C THR A 319 12.49 11.51 27.33
N ALA A 320 12.89 11.28 28.59
CA ALA A 320 14.13 11.78 29.16
C ALA A 320 15.29 10.78 29.04
N GLY A 321 15.03 9.60 28.46
CA GLY A 321 16.02 8.54 28.25
C GLY A 321 16.25 7.61 29.44
N ASN A 322 15.37 7.64 30.45
CA ASN A 322 15.43 6.68 31.55
C ASN A 322 14.88 5.33 31.09
N TYR A 323 15.61 4.25 31.38
CA TYR A 323 15.15 2.90 31.10
C TYR A 323 13.94 2.53 31.97
N ILE A 324 12.88 2.04 31.33
CA ILE A 324 11.66 1.59 32.00
C ILE A 324 11.67 0.08 32.10
N GLU A 325 11.72 -0.64 30.98
CA GLU A 325 11.63 -2.10 30.92
C GLU A 325 12.19 -2.67 29.61
N THR A 326 12.42 -3.97 29.61
CA THR A 326 12.60 -4.76 28.39
C THR A 326 11.23 -5.28 27.97
N LEU A 327 10.58 -4.58 27.03
CA LEU A 327 9.23 -4.91 26.55
C LEU A 327 9.19 -6.29 25.89
N VAL A 328 10.17 -6.59 25.02
CA VAL A 328 10.33 -7.91 24.41
C VAL A 328 11.71 -8.44 24.80
N GLN A 329 11.73 -9.66 25.32
CA GLN A 329 12.93 -10.25 25.90
C GLN A 329 14.03 -10.53 24.88
N ASN A 330 15.26 -10.64 25.37
CA ASN A 330 16.44 -10.97 24.57
C ASN A 330 16.23 -12.26 23.74
N GLU A 331 16.86 -12.33 22.58
CA GLU A 331 16.84 -13.48 21.67
C GLU A 331 15.46 -13.82 21.08
N THR A 332 14.48 -12.91 21.20
CA THR A 332 13.14 -13.09 20.60
C THR A 332 13.19 -12.81 19.09
N PHE A 333 13.93 -11.78 18.69
CA PHE A 333 14.13 -11.44 17.28
C PHE A 333 15.50 -11.91 16.80
N SER A 334 15.59 -12.29 15.53
CA SER A 334 16.85 -12.69 14.91
C SER A 334 17.73 -11.48 14.60
N LYS A 335 17.14 -10.45 14.01
CA LYS A 335 17.82 -9.21 13.62
C LYS A 335 16.79 -8.10 13.40
N PRO A 336 16.25 -7.52 14.47
CA PRO A 336 15.25 -6.47 14.34
C PRO A 336 15.87 -5.22 13.69
N GLU A 337 15.16 -4.69 12.70
CA GLU A 337 15.55 -3.48 11.95
C GLU A 337 14.69 -2.29 12.40
N SER A 338 13.73 -1.82 11.61
CA SER A 338 12.88 -0.68 11.96
C SER A 338 11.79 -1.02 12.97
N ILE A 339 11.36 0.00 13.71
CA ILE A 339 10.11 0.03 14.44
C ILE A 339 9.28 1.19 13.91
N LYS A 340 8.02 0.94 13.57
CA LYS A 340 7.03 1.97 13.19
C LYS A 340 5.74 1.72 13.97
N VAL A 341 4.79 2.65 13.92
CA VAL A 341 3.49 2.51 14.61
C VAL A 341 2.38 2.31 13.59
N TRP A 342 1.51 1.34 13.84
CA TRP A 342 0.29 1.12 13.07
C TRP A 342 -0.82 0.54 13.95
N ASN A 343 -2.01 1.14 13.88
CA ASN A 343 -3.19 0.71 14.64
C ASN A 343 -2.94 0.48 16.15
N GLY A 344 -2.15 1.38 16.75
CA GLY A 344 -1.84 1.31 18.18
C GLY A 344 -0.82 0.23 18.58
N ASN A 345 -0.24 -0.48 17.62
CA ASN A 345 0.82 -1.45 17.84
C ASN A 345 2.15 -1.00 17.22
N LEU A 346 3.24 -1.58 17.72
CA LEU A 346 4.56 -1.42 17.11
C LEU A 346 4.71 -2.44 15.98
N ILE A 347 5.20 -2.01 14.83
CA ILE A 347 5.49 -2.86 13.68
C ILE A 347 6.99 -2.98 13.54
N ILE A 348 7.51 -4.20 13.64
CA ILE A 348 8.93 -4.52 13.61
C ILE A 348 9.24 -5.35 12.37
N CYS A 349 10.32 -4.99 11.69
CA CYS A 349 10.92 -5.80 10.65
C CYS A 349 12.00 -6.70 11.27
N ASP A 350 11.90 -8.01 11.07
CA ASP A 350 12.90 -8.99 11.53
C ASP A 350 13.19 -10.02 10.44
N SER A 351 14.36 -9.91 9.82
CA SER A 351 14.81 -10.78 8.73
C SER A 351 13.85 -10.74 7.54
N ASN A 352 12.97 -11.72 7.38
CA ASN A 352 11.95 -11.77 6.33
C ASN A 352 10.50 -11.58 6.86
N LYS A 353 10.35 -11.15 8.12
CA LYS A 353 9.06 -11.05 8.80
C LYS A 353 8.69 -9.62 9.13
N ILE A 354 7.40 -9.37 9.18
CA ILE A 354 6.78 -8.17 9.71
C ILE A 354 5.95 -8.58 10.91
N ILE A 355 6.35 -8.12 12.09
CA ILE A 355 5.80 -8.56 13.37
C ILE A 355 5.16 -7.37 14.07
N SER A 356 3.93 -7.55 14.53
CA SER A 356 3.26 -6.62 15.44
C SER A 356 3.62 -6.93 16.88
N VAL A 357 3.88 -5.89 17.65
CA VAL A 357 4.12 -5.99 19.10
C VAL A 357 3.17 -5.05 19.81
N ASN A 358 2.46 -5.58 20.79
CA ASN A 358 1.65 -4.73 21.66
C ASN A 358 2.56 -3.89 22.57
N PRO A 359 2.46 -2.53 22.56
CA PRO A 359 3.40 -1.65 23.28
C PRO A 359 3.28 -1.69 24.81
N TYR A 360 2.22 -2.34 25.34
CA TYR A 360 1.95 -2.43 26.78
C TYR A 360 2.26 -3.80 27.35
N THR A 361 2.08 -4.86 26.54
CA THR A 361 2.20 -6.25 27.03
C THR A 361 3.38 -7.00 26.40
N GLY A 362 3.96 -6.47 25.33
CA GLY A 362 4.99 -7.17 24.56
C GLY A 362 4.47 -8.36 23.74
N ALA A 363 3.15 -8.58 23.67
CA ALA A 363 2.57 -9.68 22.90
C ALA A 363 2.87 -9.53 21.42
N LEU A 364 3.25 -10.64 20.77
CA LEU A 364 3.72 -10.69 19.39
C LEU A 364 2.68 -11.31 18.47
N PHE A 365 2.55 -10.75 17.27
CA PHE A 365 1.76 -11.33 16.20
C PHE A 365 2.48 -11.15 14.86
N GLU A 366 2.65 -12.22 14.08
CA GLU A 366 3.26 -12.14 12.75
C GLU A 366 2.21 -11.70 11.72
N TYR A 367 2.32 -10.44 11.25
CA TYR A 367 1.41 -9.91 10.23
C TYR A 367 1.69 -10.44 8.84
N ALA A 368 2.96 -10.53 8.48
CA ALA A 368 3.36 -10.94 7.13
C ALA A 368 4.76 -11.52 7.13
N ARG A 369 5.06 -12.22 6.05
CA ARG A 369 6.38 -12.77 5.75
C ARG A 369 6.63 -12.63 4.25
N THR A 370 7.85 -12.22 3.87
CA THR A 370 8.29 -12.31 2.48
C THR A 370 8.82 -13.72 2.21
N GLY A 371 8.60 -14.24 1.00
CA GLY A 371 9.10 -15.57 0.63
C GLY A 371 10.46 -15.54 -0.05
N ASN A 372 11.04 -14.36 -0.24
CA ASN A 372 12.37 -14.26 -0.80
C ASN A 372 13.42 -14.81 0.18
N ALA A 373 14.34 -15.57 -0.34
CA ALA A 373 15.49 -16.06 0.41
C ALA A 373 16.74 -15.92 -0.46
N PRO A 374 17.75 -15.16 -0.04
CA PRO A 374 17.82 -14.41 1.22
C PRO A 374 16.97 -13.12 1.19
N SER A 375 16.40 -12.73 2.33
CA SER A 375 15.63 -11.51 2.51
C SER A 375 16.15 -10.72 3.71
N ARG A 376 16.09 -9.39 3.61
CA ARG A 376 16.33 -8.46 4.70
C ARG A 376 15.31 -7.32 4.60
N VAL A 377 14.18 -7.53 5.26
CA VAL A 377 13.14 -6.49 5.38
C VAL A 377 13.63 -5.42 6.34
N THR A 378 13.76 -4.20 5.87
CA THR A 378 14.36 -3.09 6.63
C THR A 378 13.33 -2.12 7.18
N THR A 379 12.23 -1.87 6.44
CA THR A 379 11.17 -0.95 6.89
C THR A 379 9.81 -1.46 6.44
N ALA A 380 8.80 -1.26 7.29
CA ALA A 380 7.39 -1.53 7.01
C ALA A 380 6.55 -0.35 7.51
N VAL A 381 5.91 0.39 6.61
CA VAL A 381 5.22 1.65 6.92
C VAL A 381 3.81 1.63 6.33
N PRO A 382 2.77 1.99 7.10
CA PRO A 382 1.41 2.07 6.56
C PRO A 382 1.28 3.19 5.52
N ASP A 383 0.51 2.92 4.46
CA ASP A 383 0.06 3.92 3.50
C ASP A 383 -1.35 4.46 3.86
N VAL A 384 -1.86 5.40 3.07
CA VAL A 384 -3.18 6.00 3.28
C VAL A 384 -4.34 5.02 3.08
N ASN A 385 -4.11 3.91 2.37
CA ASN A 385 -5.10 2.88 2.08
C ASN A 385 -5.08 1.72 3.10
N GLN A 386 -4.35 1.87 4.20
CA GLN A 386 -4.17 0.83 5.22
C GLN A 386 -3.36 -0.40 4.72
N ASN A 387 -2.64 -0.27 3.61
CA ASN A 387 -1.63 -1.23 3.21
C ASN A 387 -0.33 -0.95 3.95
N ILE A 388 0.59 -1.90 3.94
CA ILE A 388 1.95 -1.70 4.43
C ILE A 388 2.91 -1.72 3.25
N VAL A 389 3.69 -0.65 3.10
CA VAL A 389 4.79 -0.56 2.15
C VAL A 389 6.05 -1.04 2.84
N VAL A 390 6.73 -1.98 2.23
CA VAL A 390 7.85 -2.72 2.81
C VAL A 390 9.07 -2.62 1.91
N SER A 391 10.23 -2.30 2.47
CA SER A 391 11.51 -2.36 1.75
C SER A 391 12.29 -3.63 2.10
N ASP A 392 12.79 -4.32 1.08
CA ASP A 392 13.69 -5.47 1.23
C ASP A 392 15.03 -5.16 0.56
N PHE A 393 16.03 -4.97 1.40
CA PHE A 393 17.38 -4.61 0.97
C PHE A 393 18.05 -5.69 0.12
N THR A 394 17.88 -6.95 0.48
CA THR A 394 18.60 -8.06 -0.14
C THR A 394 17.98 -8.46 -1.47
N SER A 395 16.66 -8.52 -1.55
CA SER A 395 15.96 -8.78 -2.82
C SER A 395 15.97 -7.57 -3.75
N ASN A 396 16.37 -6.38 -3.24
CA ASN A 396 16.34 -5.11 -3.97
C ASN A 396 14.93 -4.75 -4.49
N GLU A 397 13.93 -4.90 -3.61
CA GLU A 397 12.52 -4.72 -3.95
C GLU A 397 11.79 -3.89 -2.89
N VAL A 398 10.71 -3.25 -3.31
CA VAL A 398 9.73 -2.62 -2.44
C VAL A 398 8.40 -3.31 -2.66
N TYR A 399 7.77 -3.82 -1.60
CA TYR A 399 6.48 -4.53 -1.66
C TYR A 399 5.36 -3.65 -1.15
N ILE A 400 4.17 -3.86 -1.69
CA ILE A 400 2.93 -3.41 -1.07
C ILE A 400 2.24 -4.65 -0.52
N MET A 401 2.01 -4.66 0.78
CA MET A 401 1.30 -5.71 1.49
C MET A 401 -0.09 -5.23 1.86
N SER A 402 -1.11 -5.99 1.49
CA SER A 402 -2.52 -5.70 1.78
C SER A 402 -3.14 -6.85 2.57
N LYS A 403 -4.26 -6.57 3.25
CA LYS A 403 -5.02 -7.63 3.91
C LYS A 403 -5.42 -8.68 2.90
N THR A 404 -5.17 -9.94 3.21
CA THR A 404 -5.45 -11.08 2.32
C THR A 404 -6.89 -11.05 1.82
N GLN A 405 -7.84 -10.64 2.66
CA GLN A 405 -9.25 -10.51 2.30
C GLN A 405 -9.52 -9.45 1.23
N GLU A 406 -8.76 -8.36 1.20
CA GLU A 406 -8.91 -7.30 0.20
C GLU A 406 -8.37 -7.75 -1.17
N LEU A 407 -7.32 -8.56 -1.19
CA LEU A 407 -6.76 -9.14 -2.40
C LEU A 407 -7.66 -10.19 -3.05
N VAL A 408 -8.45 -10.89 -2.23
CA VAL A 408 -9.33 -11.98 -2.66
C VAL A 408 -10.55 -11.49 -3.43
N GLY A 409 -10.96 -10.22 -3.25
CA GLY A 409 -12.27 -9.74 -3.68
C GLY A 409 -12.41 -9.38 -5.15
N GLY A 410 -11.34 -9.09 -5.87
CA GLY A 410 -11.41 -8.45 -7.18
C GLY A 410 -12.02 -7.04 -7.10
N PHE A 411 -11.93 -6.31 -8.21
CA PHE A 411 -12.60 -5.02 -8.34
C PHE A 411 -13.89 -5.16 -9.13
N PHE A 412 -14.93 -4.45 -8.69
CA PHE A 412 -16.12 -4.22 -9.49
C PHE A 412 -15.87 -2.99 -10.34
N VAL A 413 -15.85 -3.17 -11.65
CA VAL A 413 -15.68 -2.09 -12.62
C VAL A 413 -17.01 -1.90 -13.34
N GLN A 414 -17.54 -0.71 -13.26
CA GLN A 414 -18.80 -0.33 -13.90
C GLN A 414 -18.58 0.91 -14.75
N VAL A 415 -19.00 0.86 -16.02
CA VAL A 415 -19.08 2.06 -16.85
C VAL A 415 -20.37 2.76 -16.50
N GLU A 416 -20.27 3.92 -15.87
CA GLU A 416 -21.45 4.70 -15.41
C GLU A 416 -21.98 5.60 -16.52
N GLN A 417 -21.11 6.18 -17.32
CA GLN A 417 -21.52 7.07 -18.41
C GLN A 417 -20.58 6.94 -19.62
N ILE A 418 -21.17 7.04 -20.79
CA ILE A 418 -20.46 7.12 -22.08
C ILE A 418 -20.89 8.43 -22.74
N ASP A 419 -19.96 9.37 -22.87
CA ASP A 419 -20.18 10.63 -23.58
C ASP A 419 -19.50 10.59 -24.96
N SER A 420 -20.30 10.53 -26.00
CA SER A 420 -19.87 10.56 -27.40
C SER A 420 -20.15 11.89 -28.09
N SER A 421 -20.54 12.92 -27.36
CA SER A 421 -20.90 14.25 -27.90
C SER A 421 -19.76 14.90 -28.70
N LYS A 422 -18.52 14.50 -28.42
CA LYS A 422 -17.30 14.99 -29.11
C LYS A 422 -16.64 13.93 -29.99
N PHE A 423 -17.45 13.06 -30.61
CA PHE A 423 -16.90 12.03 -31.49
C PHE A 423 -15.91 12.64 -32.50
N PRO A 424 -14.75 12.00 -32.79
CA PRO A 424 -14.36 10.63 -32.46
C PRO A 424 -13.78 10.44 -31.05
N ASN A 425 -13.73 11.48 -30.20
CA ASN A 425 -13.35 11.33 -28.83
C ASN A 425 -14.57 10.89 -28.01
N VAL A 426 -14.44 9.75 -27.33
CA VAL A 426 -15.45 9.19 -26.44
C VAL A 426 -14.92 9.25 -25.02
N THR A 427 -15.69 9.84 -24.10
CA THR A 427 -15.34 9.86 -22.67
C THR A 427 -16.13 8.77 -21.96
N LEU A 428 -15.40 7.94 -21.19
CA LEU A 428 -15.98 6.92 -20.32
C LEU A 428 -15.85 7.38 -18.88
N GLU A 429 -16.96 7.39 -18.14
CA GLU A 429 -16.95 7.51 -16.69
C GLU A 429 -17.02 6.11 -16.09
N ILE A 430 -15.98 5.76 -15.33
CA ILE A 430 -15.81 4.40 -14.79
C ILE A 430 -15.78 4.48 -13.28
N LYS A 431 -16.63 3.69 -12.65
CA LYS A 431 -16.62 3.44 -11.21
C LYS A 431 -15.83 2.18 -10.91
N VAL A 432 -14.88 2.28 -10.00
CA VAL A 432 -14.11 1.13 -9.53
C VAL A 432 -14.31 0.99 -8.03
N GLU A 433 -14.79 -0.15 -7.59
CA GLU A 433 -15.04 -0.47 -6.19
C GLU A 433 -14.34 -1.77 -5.80
N ASN A 434 -13.93 -1.88 -4.53
CA ASN A 434 -13.51 -3.16 -3.96
C ASN A 434 -14.74 -4.06 -3.67
N ARG A 435 -14.52 -5.27 -3.16
CA ARG A 435 -15.60 -6.21 -2.82
C ARG A 435 -16.57 -5.68 -1.76
N HIS A 436 -16.16 -4.74 -0.93
CA HIS A 436 -17.00 -4.10 0.08
C HIS A 436 -17.76 -2.89 -0.45
N ARG A 437 -17.74 -2.69 -1.78
CA ARG A 437 -18.37 -1.56 -2.45
C ARG A 437 -17.79 -0.20 -2.05
N GLN A 438 -16.55 -0.19 -1.55
CA GLN A 438 -15.83 1.04 -1.29
C GLN A 438 -15.10 1.48 -2.56
N PRO A 439 -15.12 2.77 -2.91
CA PRO A 439 -14.44 3.27 -4.10
C PRO A 439 -12.92 3.09 -3.97
N VAL A 440 -12.30 2.63 -5.04
CA VAL A 440 -10.84 2.55 -5.16
C VAL A 440 -10.32 3.91 -5.60
N VAL A 441 -9.47 4.52 -4.78
CA VAL A 441 -8.89 5.84 -5.03
C VAL A 441 -7.42 5.71 -5.48
N GLY A 442 -6.91 6.77 -6.12
CA GLY A 442 -5.50 6.83 -6.54
C GLY A 442 -5.18 6.10 -7.84
N LEU A 443 -6.19 5.63 -8.57
CA LEU A 443 -5.99 5.01 -9.88
C LEU A 443 -5.41 6.02 -10.87
N GLN A 444 -4.49 5.54 -11.72
CA GLN A 444 -3.80 6.29 -12.76
C GLN A 444 -4.11 5.67 -14.14
N GLU A 445 -3.68 6.34 -15.22
CA GLU A 445 -3.89 5.87 -16.59
C GLU A 445 -3.41 4.43 -16.81
N GLU A 446 -2.27 4.07 -16.23
CA GLU A 446 -1.66 2.75 -16.35
C GLU A 446 -2.47 1.62 -15.71
N ASN A 447 -3.40 1.94 -14.82
CA ASN A 447 -4.30 0.95 -14.20
C ASN A 447 -5.43 0.52 -15.13
N PHE A 448 -5.67 1.24 -16.23
CA PHE A 448 -6.75 0.96 -17.15
C PHE A 448 -6.23 0.38 -18.47
N TYR A 449 -6.75 -0.78 -18.83
CA TYR A 449 -6.53 -1.37 -20.13
C TYR A 449 -7.87 -1.44 -20.87
N LEU A 450 -8.00 -0.61 -21.91
CA LEU A 450 -9.22 -0.55 -22.71
C LEU A 450 -9.07 -1.35 -24.00
N THR A 451 -10.11 -2.09 -24.32
CA THR A 451 -10.22 -2.78 -25.61
C THR A 451 -11.54 -2.43 -26.27
N GLU A 452 -11.52 -2.23 -27.59
CA GLU A 452 -12.70 -2.11 -28.43
C GLU A 452 -12.70 -3.27 -29.43
N ASN A 453 -13.77 -4.06 -29.45
CA ASN A 453 -13.86 -5.26 -30.31
C ASN A 453 -12.66 -6.22 -30.12
N LYS A 454 -12.22 -6.42 -28.87
CA LYS A 454 -11.04 -7.24 -28.49
C LYS A 454 -9.70 -6.69 -29.01
N ARG A 455 -9.63 -5.46 -29.44
CA ARG A 455 -8.38 -4.79 -29.86
C ARG A 455 -8.02 -3.70 -28.86
N PRO A 456 -6.74 -3.57 -28.47
CA PRO A 456 -6.31 -2.49 -27.59
C PRO A 456 -6.58 -1.12 -28.19
N VAL A 457 -7.11 -0.21 -27.38
CA VAL A 457 -7.24 1.21 -27.73
C VAL A 457 -5.92 1.90 -27.43
N ASN A 458 -5.23 2.39 -28.46
CA ASN A 458 -3.87 2.92 -28.33
C ASN A 458 -3.79 4.39 -27.89
N LYS A 459 -4.89 5.11 -27.90
CA LYS A 459 -4.95 6.54 -27.53
C LYS A 459 -5.98 6.69 -26.41
N VAL A 460 -5.56 6.39 -25.21
CA VAL A 460 -6.33 6.63 -23.98
C VAL A 460 -5.72 7.83 -23.29
N LYS A 461 -6.54 8.71 -22.77
CA LYS A 461 -6.12 9.82 -21.91
C LYS A 461 -6.92 9.75 -20.62
N PHE A 462 -6.22 9.68 -19.51
CA PHE A 462 -6.84 9.77 -18.21
C PHE A 462 -7.17 11.24 -17.89
N LEU A 463 -8.45 11.54 -17.63
CA LEU A 463 -8.93 12.89 -17.35
C LEU A 463 -8.96 13.20 -15.86
N GLY A 464 -8.65 12.21 -15.02
CA GLY A 464 -8.66 12.32 -13.56
C GLY A 464 -9.93 11.72 -12.94
N ALA A 465 -10.05 11.89 -11.63
CA ALA A 465 -11.26 11.46 -10.93
C ALA A 465 -12.46 12.25 -11.45
N ALA A 466 -13.58 11.56 -11.68
CA ALA A 466 -14.83 12.17 -12.10
C ALA A 466 -15.42 13.16 -11.04
N SER A 467 -14.72 13.38 -9.91
CA SER A 467 -14.96 14.48 -8.96
C SER A 467 -14.80 15.86 -9.59
N ASN A 468 -14.15 15.97 -10.74
CA ASN A 468 -14.16 17.18 -11.56
C ASN A 468 -15.43 17.32 -12.40
N ASN A 469 -16.32 16.34 -12.37
CA ASN A 469 -17.62 16.45 -12.99
C ASN A 469 -18.50 17.33 -12.11
N THR A 470 -18.87 18.49 -12.60
CA THR A 470 -19.55 19.58 -11.89
C THR A 470 -21.02 19.26 -11.55
N PHE A 471 -21.48 18.04 -11.84
CA PHE A 471 -22.88 17.63 -11.58
C PHE A 471 -22.93 16.56 -10.49
N ALA A 472 -23.53 16.92 -9.35
CA ALA A 472 -23.86 15.98 -8.29
C ALA A 472 -25.31 16.18 -7.85
N ASP A 473 -26.00 15.08 -7.56
CA ASP A 473 -27.29 15.11 -6.91
C ASP A 473 -27.08 14.88 -5.41
N ILE A 474 -27.23 15.94 -4.64
CA ILE A 474 -26.98 15.93 -3.20
C ILE A 474 -28.33 16.10 -2.47
N THR A 475 -28.56 15.23 -1.48
CA THR A 475 -29.65 15.40 -0.53
C THR A 475 -29.07 15.75 0.83
N LEU A 476 -29.42 16.93 1.33
CA LEU A 476 -29.13 17.35 2.71
C LEU A 476 -30.27 16.92 3.60
N ILE A 477 -29.99 16.18 4.65
CA ILE A 477 -30.94 15.87 5.72
C ILE A 477 -30.61 16.77 6.89
N ILE A 478 -31.53 17.65 7.25
CA ILE A 478 -31.37 18.57 8.37
C ILE A 478 -32.05 17.98 9.59
N ASP A 479 -31.26 17.70 10.61
CA ASP A 479 -31.77 17.24 11.90
C ASP A 479 -32.54 18.36 12.63
N ARG A 480 -33.80 18.11 12.96
CA ARG A 480 -34.70 19.04 13.68
C ARG A 480 -34.83 18.68 15.16
N SER A 481 -33.82 18.05 15.76
CA SER A 481 -33.80 17.81 17.20
C SER A 481 -33.59 19.10 18.01
N ASP A 482 -34.06 19.09 19.26
CA ASP A 482 -33.82 20.18 20.22
C ASP A 482 -32.32 20.46 20.37
N THR A 483 -31.48 19.41 20.37
CA THR A 483 -30.02 19.51 20.48
C THR A 483 -29.41 20.14 19.24
N SER A 484 -29.82 19.74 18.05
CA SER A 484 -29.33 20.34 16.79
C SER A 484 -29.74 21.80 16.66
N ASN A 485 -30.89 22.19 17.19
CA ASN A 485 -31.38 23.58 17.13
C ASN A 485 -30.50 24.55 17.96
N LEU A 486 -29.67 24.04 18.89
CA LEU A 486 -28.68 24.86 19.61
C LEU A 486 -27.55 25.34 18.69
N TYR A 487 -27.31 24.66 17.58
CA TYR A 487 -26.27 24.95 16.59
C TYR A 487 -26.85 25.53 15.28
N LYS A 488 -27.92 26.30 15.41
CA LYS A 488 -28.69 26.85 14.27
C LYS A 488 -27.80 27.58 13.26
N ASN A 489 -26.94 28.49 13.73
CA ASN A 489 -26.11 29.32 12.86
C ASN A 489 -25.05 28.49 12.09
N GLU A 490 -24.48 27.50 12.76
CA GLU A 490 -23.49 26.60 12.20
C GLU A 490 -24.12 25.69 11.12
N ILE A 491 -25.31 25.19 11.37
CA ILE A 491 -26.08 24.38 10.41
C ILE A 491 -26.45 25.22 9.18
N GLU A 492 -26.96 26.41 9.37
CA GLU A 492 -27.29 27.32 8.26
C GLU A 492 -26.05 27.68 7.42
N THR A 493 -24.92 27.90 8.08
CA THR A 493 -23.65 28.15 7.42
C THR A 493 -23.19 26.93 6.62
N ALA A 494 -23.21 25.74 7.22
CA ALA A 494 -22.82 24.50 6.56
C ALA A 494 -23.67 24.20 5.31
N VAL A 495 -24.98 24.41 5.38
CA VAL A 495 -25.89 24.21 4.23
C VAL A 495 -25.52 25.16 3.08
N LYS A 496 -25.26 26.45 3.39
CA LYS A 496 -24.88 27.46 2.39
C LYS A 496 -23.51 27.17 1.76
N GLU A 497 -22.52 26.74 2.57
CA GLU A 497 -21.19 26.37 2.08
C GLU A 497 -21.22 25.14 1.19
N ILE A 498 -22.02 24.12 1.55
CA ILE A 498 -22.21 22.93 0.71
C ILE A 498 -22.84 23.33 -0.62
N ALA A 499 -23.88 24.14 -0.59
CA ALA A 499 -24.53 24.63 -1.81
C ALA A 499 -23.58 25.45 -2.69
N ALA A 500 -22.80 26.36 -2.09
CA ALA A 500 -21.82 27.16 -2.79
C ALA A 500 -20.72 26.29 -3.44
N SER A 501 -20.28 25.22 -2.77
CA SER A 501 -19.25 24.30 -3.28
C SER A 501 -19.71 23.55 -4.54
N MET A 502 -21.02 23.41 -4.77
CA MET A 502 -21.59 22.80 -5.97
C MET A 502 -21.51 23.73 -7.21
N ASN A 503 -21.08 24.97 -7.08
CA ASN A 503 -20.95 25.97 -8.17
C ASN A 503 -22.22 26.03 -9.07
N ASP A 504 -23.37 26.01 -8.49
CA ASP A 504 -24.71 25.96 -9.14
C ASP A 504 -24.89 24.78 -10.13
N SER A 505 -24.13 23.71 -9.93
CA SER A 505 -24.15 22.51 -10.79
C SER A 505 -24.80 21.33 -10.06
N GLY A 506 -25.68 20.60 -10.75
CA GLY A 506 -26.40 19.47 -10.19
C GLY A 506 -27.73 19.85 -9.53
N THR A 507 -28.28 18.93 -8.73
CA THR A 507 -29.54 19.09 -8.01
C THR A 507 -29.30 18.99 -6.50
N LEU A 508 -29.79 19.98 -5.77
CA LEU A 508 -29.79 19.98 -4.32
C LEU A 508 -31.21 19.71 -3.80
N ARG A 509 -31.31 18.71 -2.92
CA ARG A 509 -32.54 18.41 -2.17
C ARG A 509 -32.29 18.72 -0.69
N VAL A 510 -33.24 19.34 -0.05
CA VAL A 510 -33.21 19.55 1.40
C VAL A 510 -34.41 18.86 2.02
N ILE A 511 -34.15 17.93 2.93
CA ILE A 511 -35.13 17.20 3.72
C ILE A 511 -34.94 17.58 5.18
N SER A 512 -35.99 18.08 5.82
CA SER A 512 -35.99 18.28 7.27
C SER A 512 -36.46 17.01 7.96
N ALA A 513 -35.66 16.49 8.88
CA ALA A 513 -35.95 15.33 9.70
C ALA A 513 -36.54 15.80 11.04
N GLY A 514 -37.88 15.80 11.16
CA GLY A 514 -38.59 15.99 12.41
C GLY A 514 -39.26 14.69 12.86
N ALA A 515 -40.47 14.78 13.44
CA ALA A 515 -41.28 13.58 13.77
C ALA A 515 -41.60 12.77 12.51
N MET A 516 -41.76 13.43 11.38
CA MET A 516 -41.85 12.85 10.04
C MET A 516 -40.95 13.67 9.10
N PRO A 517 -40.26 13.04 8.13
CA PRO A 517 -39.42 13.78 7.19
C PRO A 517 -40.29 14.59 6.21
N VAL A 518 -39.83 15.80 5.88
CA VAL A 518 -40.47 16.68 4.90
C VAL A 518 -39.43 17.15 3.88
N THR A 519 -39.75 17.01 2.59
CA THR A 519 -38.93 17.61 1.53
C THR A 519 -39.23 19.12 1.49
N GLU A 520 -38.22 19.90 1.81
CA GLU A 520 -38.31 21.36 1.91
C GLU A 520 -37.96 22.06 0.59
N TYR A 521 -36.95 21.49 -0.10
CA TYR A 521 -36.48 22.06 -1.34
C TYR A 521 -35.98 20.97 -2.30
N ILE A 522 -36.23 21.17 -3.59
CA ILE A 522 -35.60 20.44 -4.69
C ILE A 522 -35.31 21.46 -5.80
N GLY A 523 -34.07 21.58 -6.23
CA GLY A 523 -33.72 22.49 -7.28
C GLY A 523 -32.22 22.73 -7.39
N LYS A 524 -31.83 23.82 -8.04
CA LYS A 524 -30.42 24.21 -8.16
C LYS A 524 -29.85 24.68 -6.82
N PRO A 525 -28.53 24.48 -6.58
CA PRO A 525 -27.89 24.89 -5.33
C PRO A 525 -28.12 26.35 -4.94
N ILE A 526 -28.15 27.27 -5.90
CA ILE A 526 -28.37 28.71 -5.66
C ILE A 526 -29.70 28.99 -4.93
N GLY A 527 -30.68 28.12 -5.04
CA GLY A 527 -31.99 28.31 -4.40
C GLY A 527 -31.95 28.22 -2.87
N VAL A 528 -30.84 27.78 -2.26
CA VAL A 528 -30.66 27.74 -0.79
C VAL A 528 -29.71 28.83 -0.27
N GLU A 529 -29.37 29.82 -1.07
CA GLU A 529 -28.45 30.92 -0.68
C GLU A 529 -28.96 31.67 0.56
N ASN A 530 -30.28 31.81 0.68
CA ASN A 530 -30.94 32.46 1.80
C ASN A 530 -31.56 31.45 2.79
N PHE A 531 -31.00 30.22 2.84
CA PHE A 531 -31.52 29.16 3.71
C PHE A 531 -31.45 29.56 5.18
N THR A 532 -32.59 29.37 5.88
CA THR A 532 -32.69 29.52 7.35
C THR A 532 -33.52 28.37 7.91
N LEU A 533 -33.16 27.92 9.12
CA LEU A 533 -33.91 26.85 9.79
C LEU A 533 -35.33 27.26 10.17
N ASP A 534 -35.61 28.58 10.31
CA ASP A 534 -36.95 29.12 10.65
C ASP A 534 -37.94 29.00 9.50
N THR A 535 -37.47 28.84 8.27
CA THR A 535 -38.32 28.70 7.09
C THR A 535 -38.75 27.25 6.83
N LEU A 536 -38.20 26.28 7.57
CA LEU A 536 -38.53 24.87 7.41
C LEU A 536 -39.95 24.57 7.93
N LYS A 537 -40.65 23.71 7.19
CA LYS A 537 -42.01 23.28 7.54
C LYS A 537 -42.06 22.38 8.78
N ASN A 538 -40.93 21.65 9.02
CA ASN A 538 -40.84 20.76 10.16
C ASN A 538 -40.48 21.54 11.44
N PRO A 539 -41.29 21.46 12.51
CA PRO A 539 -40.96 22.05 13.80
C PRO A 539 -39.82 21.28 14.47
N VAL A 540 -39.18 21.95 15.42
CA VAL A 540 -38.20 21.32 16.32
C VAL A 540 -38.89 20.28 17.20
N THR A 541 -38.29 19.12 17.40
CA THR A 541 -38.87 18.01 18.15
C THR A 541 -37.82 17.20 18.91
N LYS A 542 -38.23 16.53 20.01
CA LYS A 542 -37.34 15.62 20.75
C LYS A 542 -37.10 14.29 20.03
N ASN A 543 -38.06 13.83 19.25
CA ASN A 543 -38.01 12.54 18.58
C ASN A 543 -37.91 12.79 17.08
N VAL A 544 -36.76 12.52 16.52
CA VAL A 544 -36.43 12.75 15.11
C VAL A 544 -36.41 11.43 14.36
N ALA A 545 -37.13 11.34 13.25
CA ALA A 545 -37.19 10.15 12.40
C ALA A 545 -36.10 10.22 11.30
N ILE A 546 -34.83 10.15 11.69
CA ILE A 546 -33.69 10.20 10.73
C ILE A 546 -33.70 9.00 9.79
N ASP A 547 -34.10 7.81 10.27
CA ASP A 547 -34.22 6.61 9.45
C ASP A 547 -35.24 6.77 8.32
N LEU A 548 -36.36 7.42 8.60
CA LEU A 548 -37.37 7.72 7.57
C LEU A 548 -36.87 8.78 6.59
N ALA A 549 -36.14 9.77 7.07
CA ALA A 549 -35.54 10.78 6.21
C ALA A 549 -34.47 10.17 5.27
N LEU A 550 -33.66 9.25 5.77
CA LEU A 550 -32.71 8.49 4.96
C LEU A 550 -33.39 7.63 3.89
N ARG A 551 -34.49 6.96 4.25
CA ARG A 551 -35.32 6.19 3.28
C ARG A 551 -35.91 7.08 2.21
N LEU A 552 -36.44 8.25 2.59
CA LEU A 552 -36.99 9.22 1.64
C LEU A 552 -35.87 9.71 0.69
N ALA A 553 -34.72 10.13 1.22
CA ALA A 553 -33.58 10.56 0.45
C ALA A 553 -33.10 9.48 -0.51
N THR A 554 -33.03 8.22 -0.06
CA THR A 554 -32.61 7.09 -0.88
C THR A 554 -33.59 6.85 -2.03
N ASN A 555 -34.91 6.88 -1.76
CA ASN A 555 -35.93 6.69 -2.78
C ASN A 555 -35.91 7.79 -3.84
N ASP A 556 -35.61 9.03 -3.44
CA ASP A 556 -35.49 10.15 -4.37
C ASP A 556 -34.25 10.03 -5.25
N LEU A 557 -33.11 9.62 -4.65
CA LEU A 557 -31.84 9.51 -5.36
C LEU A 557 -31.69 8.25 -6.22
N ILE A 558 -32.46 7.17 -5.93
CA ILE A 558 -32.29 5.90 -6.65
C ILE A 558 -32.64 6.01 -8.14
N LYS A 559 -33.48 6.99 -8.50
CA LYS A 559 -33.94 7.24 -9.87
C LYS A 559 -33.01 8.19 -10.63
N GLU A 560 -32.03 8.79 -9.96
CA GLU A 560 -31.12 9.76 -10.56
C GLU A 560 -29.93 9.06 -11.21
N GLU A 561 -29.52 9.56 -12.38
CA GLU A 561 -28.41 8.95 -13.15
C GLU A 561 -27.03 9.49 -12.79
N LYS A 562 -26.96 10.53 -11.96
CA LYS A 562 -25.71 11.27 -11.64
C LYS A 562 -25.10 10.82 -10.31
N LYS A 563 -23.94 11.38 -9.98
CA LYS A 563 -23.33 11.20 -8.66
C LYS A 563 -24.30 11.61 -7.57
N ARG A 564 -24.52 10.71 -6.64
CA ARG A 564 -25.54 10.84 -5.59
C ARG A 564 -24.87 10.82 -4.23
N SER A 565 -25.24 11.77 -3.38
CA SER A 565 -24.75 11.81 -2.01
C SER A 565 -25.87 12.22 -1.06
N ILE A 566 -25.89 11.61 0.12
CA ILE A 566 -26.73 12.01 1.24
C ILE A 566 -25.80 12.56 2.32
N ILE A 567 -26.07 13.77 2.78
CA ILE A 567 -25.31 14.43 3.83
C ILE A 567 -26.28 14.72 4.98
N LEU A 568 -26.02 14.14 6.15
CA LEU A 568 -26.72 14.47 7.37
C LEU A 568 -26.04 15.67 8.04
N VAL A 569 -26.82 16.73 8.27
CA VAL A 569 -26.36 17.93 8.98
C VAL A 569 -27.04 17.94 10.36
N SER A 570 -26.25 17.69 11.40
CA SER A 570 -26.71 17.62 12.79
C SER A 570 -25.72 18.35 13.70
N GLY A 571 -26.22 19.04 14.72
CA GLY A 571 -25.42 19.81 15.67
C GLY A 571 -25.21 19.15 17.03
N GLY A 572 -25.54 17.88 17.20
CA GLY A 572 -25.45 17.23 18.51
C GLY A 572 -25.03 15.77 18.46
N ASP A 573 -24.67 15.21 19.64
CA ASP A 573 -24.45 13.79 19.81
C ASP A 573 -25.74 13.02 19.49
N THR A 574 -25.72 12.30 18.40
CA THR A 574 -26.75 11.29 18.10
C THR A 574 -26.47 10.09 19.00
N LYS A 575 -27.14 10.02 20.14
CA LYS A 575 -27.21 8.79 20.94
C LYS A 575 -28.23 7.84 20.35
#